data_1dc9e604059df94d24687539499f2770
#
_entry.id   1dc9e604059df94d24687539499f2770
#
_cell.length_a   1.000
_cell.length_b   1.000
_cell.length_c   1.000
_cell.angle_alpha   90.00
_cell.angle_beta   90.00
_cell.angle_gamma   90.00
#
_symmetry.space_group_name_H-M   'P 1'
#
loop_
_entity.id
_entity.type
_entity.pdbx_description
1 polymer ?
#
loop_
_entity_poly.entity_id
_entity_poly.type
_entity_poly.pdbx_seq_one_letter_code
_entity_poly.pdbx_strand_id
1 'polypeptide(L)'
;MKVWSLGDAVVDLIPLQNMQYEACAGGAPVNVAAGVAKLGQQSGFIGRVGEDAFGHFMQKTLFDLGVDTSTMEFDELHRTSTVLVSLQENGERDFTFLVADSADQFLTNKSLHVFEKDILHFCSLALVNPICRSTLDSAISKVKNSDSLLSFDINLRPQMWRDHEEMRAIIDEYAHKADILKLSEDELTWMTQEITLENALKKLADYPARLKVITQGSKGCLVLTPTTQVALSAFTVNCVDTTGAGDAFMSGLLAAVAEYGFADDEQYLLKIITQAAACGALATTKKGAIAAAPSRKVLREFVSKQPPLHVRDIF
;
A
#
# COMPACT_ATOMS: atom_id res chain seq x y z
N MET A 1 -13.35 -6.53 -10.39
CA MET A 1 -12.43 -5.39 -10.69
C MET A 1 -11.00 -5.90 -10.63
N LYS A 2 -10.13 -5.45 -11.50
CA LYS A 2 -8.69 -5.66 -11.39
C LYS A 2 -8.07 -4.56 -10.53
N VAL A 3 -7.07 -4.89 -9.73
CA VAL A 3 -6.34 -3.90 -8.93
C VAL A 3 -5.02 -3.59 -9.62
N TRP A 4 -4.82 -2.34 -10.00
CA TRP A 4 -3.59 -1.81 -10.55
C TRP A 4 -2.86 -1.01 -9.49
N SER A 5 -1.65 -1.42 -9.12
CA SER A 5 -0.80 -0.67 -8.19
C SER A 5 0.23 0.12 -8.97
N LEU A 6 0.28 1.44 -8.74
CA LEU A 6 1.20 2.36 -9.43
C LEU A 6 2.22 2.92 -8.44
N GLY A 7 3.49 2.88 -8.80
CA GLY A 7 4.54 3.56 -8.05
C GLY A 7 5.89 2.84 -8.04
N ASP A 8 6.55 2.95 -6.90
CA ASP A 8 7.91 2.49 -6.68
C ASP A 8 8.04 0.97 -6.70
N ALA A 9 9.16 0.52 -7.26
CA ALA A 9 9.63 -0.86 -7.24
C ALA A 9 11.06 -0.87 -6.70
N VAL A 10 11.24 -1.45 -5.53
CA VAL A 10 12.48 -1.40 -4.76
C VAL A 10 13.03 -2.79 -4.53
N VAL A 11 14.32 -2.97 -4.69
CA VAL A 11 15.00 -4.20 -4.25
C VAL A 11 15.64 -3.97 -2.91
N ASP A 12 15.11 -4.64 -1.89
CA ASP A 12 15.66 -4.62 -0.54
C ASP A 12 16.80 -5.65 -0.44
N LEU A 13 17.98 -5.20 -0.07
CA LEU A 13 19.13 -6.05 0.24
C LEU A 13 19.13 -6.35 1.74
N ILE A 14 18.60 -7.52 2.10
CA ILE A 14 18.47 -7.95 3.49
C ILE A 14 19.79 -8.60 3.95
N PRO A 15 20.39 -8.15 5.06
CA PRO A 15 21.67 -8.70 5.49
C PRO A 15 21.54 -10.15 5.97
N LEU A 16 22.47 -10.96 5.51
CA LEU A 16 22.75 -12.30 6.02
C LEU A 16 24.06 -12.27 6.83
N GLN A 17 24.71 -13.41 7.01
CA GLN A 17 26.02 -13.46 7.66
C GLN A 17 27.15 -13.07 6.70
N ASN A 18 28.27 -12.57 7.22
CA ASN A 18 29.51 -12.32 6.48
C ASN A 18 29.37 -11.36 5.28
N MET A 19 28.62 -10.24 5.44
CA MET A 19 28.40 -9.26 4.35
C MET A 19 27.73 -9.84 3.10
N GLN A 20 27.01 -10.93 3.24
CA GLN A 20 26.12 -11.45 2.22
C GLN A 20 24.73 -10.81 2.37
N TYR A 21 24.04 -10.66 1.27
CA TYR A 21 22.69 -10.08 1.26
C TYR A 21 21.76 -10.93 0.40
N GLU A 22 20.52 -11.04 0.86
CA GLU A 22 19.43 -11.59 0.07
C GLU A 22 18.67 -10.44 -0.60
N ALA A 23 18.55 -10.51 -1.93
CA ALA A 23 17.75 -9.54 -2.67
C ALA A 23 16.27 -9.92 -2.59
N CYS A 24 15.46 -9.03 -2.06
CA CYS A 24 14.02 -9.20 -1.95
C CYS A 24 13.29 -8.11 -2.75
N ALA A 25 12.28 -8.50 -3.51
CA ALA A 25 11.40 -7.53 -4.15
C ALA A 25 10.55 -6.81 -3.08
N GLY A 26 10.46 -5.49 -3.19
CA GLY A 26 9.78 -4.60 -2.26
C GLY A 26 9.27 -3.33 -2.96
N GLY A 27 8.89 -2.37 -2.16
CA GLY A 27 8.12 -1.20 -2.56
C GLY A 27 6.64 -1.40 -2.23
N ALA A 28 6.01 -0.40 -1.63
CA ALA A 28 4.63 -0.56 -1.14
C ALA A 28 3.65 -0.95 -2.26
N PRO A 29 3.65 -0.32 -3.45
CA PRO A 29 2.78 -0.72 -4.56
C PRO A 29 3.06 -2.14 -5.07
N VAL A 30 4.33 -2.56 -5.08
CA VAL A 30 4.74 -3.93 -5.45
C VAL A 30 4.20 -4.94 -4.44
N ASN A 31 4.34 -4.64 -3.14
CA ASN A 31 3.82 -5.49 -2.06
C ASN A 31 2.29 -5.64 -2.15
N VAL A 32 1.57 -4.54 -2.44
CA VAL A 32 0.12 -4.56 -2.63
C VAL A 32 -0.26 -5.38 -3.86
N ALA A 33 0.38 -5.18 -5.01
CA ALA A 33 0.11 -5.96 -6.21
C ALA A 33 0.31 -7.47 -5.98
N ALA A 34 1.44 -7.84 -5.37
CA ALA A 34 1.75 -9.23 -5.04
C ALA A 34 0.74 -9.82 -4.05
N GLY A 35 0.37 -9.06 -3.01
CA GLY A 35 -0.60 -9.49 -2.01
C GLY A 35 -1.99 -9.73 -2.61
N VAL A 36 -2.48 -8.84 -3.47
CA VAL A 36 -3.75 -9.00 -4.19
C VAL A 36 -3.75 -10.26 -5.06
N ALA A 37 -2.66 -10.51 -5.80
CA ALA A 37 -2.51 -11.73 -6.61
C ALA A 37 -2.52 -12.99 -5.74
N LYS A 38 -1.79 -13.01 -4.61
CA LYS A 38 -1.78 -14.13 -3.65
C LYS A 38 -3.17 -14.41 -3.05
N LEU A 39 -4.03 -13.40 -2.98
CA LEU A 39 -5.42 -13.53 -2.58
C LEU A 39 -6.33 -14.00 -3.71
N GLY A 40 -5.79 -14.24 -4.91
CA GLY A 40 -6.51 -14.79 -6.05
C GLY A 40 -7.38 -13.78 -6.79
N GLN A 41 -7.09 -12.48 -6.63
CA GLN A 41 -7.73 -11.42 -7.40
C GLN A 41 -6.84 -11.01 -8.58
N GLN A 42 -7.46 -10.45 -9.61
CA GLN A 42 -6.71 -9.89 -10.73
C GLN A 42 -5.88 -8.69 -10.26
N SER A 43 -4.59 -8.73 -10.53
CA SER A 43 -3.64 -7.72 -10.11
C SER A 43 -2.74 -7.30 -11.26
N GLY A 44 -2.33 -6.04 -11.29
CA GLY A 44 -1.34 -5.51 -12.22
C GLY A 44 -0.46 -4.47 -11.54
N PHE A 45 0.72 -4.25 -12.11
CA PHE A 45 1.67 -3.29 -11.59
C PHE A 45 2.07 -2.30 -12.69
N ILE A 46 1.93 -1.01 -12.41
CA ILE A 46 2.34 0.12 -13.24
C ILE A 46 3.55 0.77 -12.57
N GLY A 47 4.72 0.57 -13.13
CA GLY A 47 5.94 1.12 -12.57
C GLY A 47 7.08 1.04 -13.57
N ARG A 48 8.23 1.62 -13.20
CA ARG A 48 9.43 1.65 -14.02
C ARG A 48 10.62 1.14 -13.23
N VAL A 49 11.39 0.24 -13.85
CA VAL A 49 12.62 -0.35 -13.29
C VAL A 49 13.77 -0.13 -14.27
N GLY A 50 15.00 -0.25 -13.79
CA GLY A 50 16.16 -0.20 -14.65
C GLY A 50 16.22 -1.41 -15.61
N GLU A 51 16.79 -1.20 -16.80
CA GLU A 51 17.21 -2.29 -17.69
C GLU A 51 18.49 -2.93 -17.09
N ASP A 52 18.29 -3.61 -15.95
CA ASP A 52 19.35 -4.23 -15.16
C ASP A 52 18.87 -5.53 -14.50
N ALA A 53 19.80 -6.23 -13.85
CA ALA A 53 19.51 -7.53 -13.23
C ALA A 53 18.40 -7.44 -12.16
N PHE A 54 18.31 -6.32 -11.42
CA PHE A 54 17.28 -6.13 -10.41
C PHE A 54 15.91 -5.79 -11.01
N GLY A 55 15.88 -5.04 -12.13
CA GLY A 55 14.64 -4.79 -12.88
C GLY A 55 14.03 -6.08 -13.43
N HIS A 56 14.84 -6.92 -14.03
CA HIS A 56 14.39 -8.23 -14.52
C HIS A 56 14.00 -9.18 -13.37
N PHE A 57 14.71 -9.15 -12.25
CA PHE A 57 14.34 -9.88 -11.04
C PHE A 57 12.96 -9.45 -10.52
N MET A 58 12.71 -8.15 -10.48
CA MET A 58 11.42 -7.57 -10.05
C MET A 58 10.27 -8.02 -10.97
N GLN A 59 10.44 -7.87 -12.29
CA GLN A 59 9.43 -8.29 -13.26
C GLN A 59 9.13 -9.78 -13.15
N LYS A 60 10.19 -10.62 -13.08
CA LYS A 60 10.02 -12.06 -12.94
C LYS A 60 9.30 -12.44 -11.65
N THR A 61 9.65 -11.80 -10.54
CA THR A 61 9.01 -12.06 -9.23
C THR A 61 7.52 -11.76 -9.29
N LEU A 62 7.13 -10.61 -9.84
CA LEU A 62 5.73 -10.23 -9.97
C LEU A 62 4.97 -11.17 -10.94
N PHE A 63 5.58 -11.48 -12.07
CA PHE A 63 4.99 -12.39 -13.06
C PHE A 63 4.75 -13.79 -12.48
N ASP A 64 5.71 -14.35 -11.76
CA ASP A 64 5.61 -15.68 -11.14
C ASP A 64 4.50 -15.71 -10.06
N LEU A 65 4.16 -14.57 -9.46
CA LEU A 65 3.05 -14.42 -8.52
C LEU A 65 1.69 -14.19 -9.20
N GLY A 66 1.67 -14.08 -10.54
CA GLY A 66 0.44 -13.85 -11.30
C GLY A 66 0.01 -12.39 -11.40
N VAL A 67 0.92 -11.45 -11.14
CA VAL A 67 0.71 -10.02 -11.38
C VAL A 67 0.92 -9.71 -12.86
N ASP A 68 0.00 -8.96 -13.47
CA ASP A 68 0.20 -8.45 -14.82
C ASP A 68 1.29 -7.38 -14.84
N THR A 69 2.37 -7.70 -15.52
CA THR A 69 3.56 -6.85 -15.68
C THR A 69 3.65 -6.17 -17.04
N SER A 70 2.61 -6.25 -17.86
CA SER A 70 2.59 -5.69 -19.23
C SER A 70 2.76 -4.17 -19.27
N THR A 71 2.49 -3.50 -18.17
CA THR A 71 2.63 -2.05 -17.98
C THR A 71 3.93 -1.63 -17.29
N MET A 72 4.83 -2.57 -17.01
CA MET A 72 6.14 -2.24 -16.48
C MET A 72 7.03 -1.65 -17.57
N GLU A 73 7.65 -0.52 -17.26
CA GLU A 73 8.64 0.12 -18.14
C GLU A 73 10.05 -0.27 -17.70
N PHE A 74 10.95 -0.40 -18.68
CA PHE A 74 12.38 -0.56 -18.47
C PHE A 74 13.13 0.71 -18.87
N ASP A 75 14.08 1.13 -18.04
CA ASP A 75 14.86 2.35 -18.21
C ASP A 75 16.32 2.00 -18.48
N GLU A 76 16.85 2.41 -19.64
CA GLU A 76 18.24 2.21 -19.99
C GLU A 76 19.20 3.16 -19.27
N LEU A 77 18.69 4.31 -18.79
CA LEU A 77 19.49 5.38 -18.21
C LEU A 77 19.55 5.30 -16.67
N HIS A 78 18.41 5.01 -16.03
CA HIS A 78 18.31 4.96 -14.59
C HIS A 78 18.30 3.51 -14.08
N ARG A 79 18.83 3.29 -12.88
CA ARG A 79 18.90 1.96 -12.27
C ARG A 79 17.68 1.66 -11.43
N THR A 80 17.43 0.38 -11.25
CA THR A 80 16.40 -0.08 -10.32
C THR A 80 16.68 0.42 -8.91
N SER A 81 15.67 0.93 -8.24
CA SER A 81 15.76 1.38 -6.85
C SER A 81 16.24 0.24 -5.97
N THR A 82 17.27 0.50 -5.19
CA THR A 82 17.92 -0.52 -4.35
C THR A 82 18.18 0.06 -2.98
N VAL A 83 17.77 -0.67 -1.95
CA VAL A 83 17.89 -0.25 -0.54
C VAL A 83 18.67 -1.29 0.23
N LEU A 84 19.73 -0.84 0.91
CA LEU A 84 20.45 -1.65 1.88
C LEU A 84 19.72 -1.58 3.22
N VAL A 85 19.27 -2.73 3.72
CA VAL A 85 18.65 -2.84 5.03
C VAL A 85 19.74 -3.18 6.05
N SER A 86 19.84 -2.41 7.11
CA SER A 86 20.69 -2.72 8.27
C SER A 86 19.82 -2.92 9.51
N LEU A 87 20.28 -3.78 10.41
CA LEU A 87 19.62 -4.06 11.69
C LEU A 87 20.41 -3.36 12.78
N GLN A 88 19.78 -2.49 13.54
CA GLN A 88 20.36 -1.89 14.72
C GLN A 88 20.39 -2.89 15.88
N GLU A 89 21.19 -2.62 16.92
CA GLU A 89 21.31 -3.51 18.10
C GLU A 89 19.97 -3.73 18.83
N ASN A 90 19.08 -2.75 18.76
CA ASN A 90 17.72 -2.84 19.32
C ASN A 90 16.72 -3.62 18.44
N GLY A 91 17.18 -4.11 17.25
CA GLY A 91 16.35 -4.83 16.27
C GLY A 91 15.58 -3.92 15.30
N GLU A 92 15.69 -2.60 15.42
CA GLU A 92 15.12 -1.66 14.45
C GLU A 92 15.89 -1.73 13.12
N ARG A 93 15.15 -1.46 12.04
CA ARG A 93 15.71 -1.44 10.68
C ARG A 93 16.07 -0.02 10.30
N ASP A 94 17.24 0.11 9.71
CA ASP A 94 17.67 1.33 9.03
C ASP A 94 17.78 1.06 7.52
N PHE A 95 17.48 2.07 6.72
CA PHE A 95 17.37 1.95 5.28
C PHE A 95 18.31 2.94 4.59
N THR A 96 19.27 2.42 3.86
CA THR A 96 20.19 3.24 3.04
C THR A 96 19.82 3.06 1.57
N PHE A 97 19.30 4.12 0.95
CA PHE A 97 19.03 4.14 -0.48
C PHE A 97 20.35 4.22 -1.26
N LEU A 98 20.63 3.22 -2.10
CA LEU A 98 21.86 3.13 -2.87
C LEU A 98 21.79 3.89 -4.21
N VAL A 99 20.60 4.19 -4.67
CA VAL A 99 20.35 4.87 -5.96
C VAL A 99 19.60 6.16 -5.70
N ALA A 100 20.20 7.30 -6.04
CA ALA A 100 19.61 8.62 -5.81
C ALA A 100 18.45 8.92 -6.80
N ASP A 101 18.69 8.69 -8.10
CA ASP A 101 17.75 8.94 -9.19
C ASP A 101 17.37 7.60 -9.80
N SER A 102 16.52 6.85 -9.09
CA SER A 102 16.10 5.51 -9.51
C SER A 102 15.00 5.56 -10.57
N ALA A 103 14.92 4.51 -11.37
CA ALA A 103 14.03 4.41 -12.54
C ALA A 103 12.55 4.63 -12.21
N ASP A 104 12.10 4.19 -11.03
CA ASP A 104 10.71 4.35 -10.56
C ASP A 104 10.24 5.79 -10.48
N GLN A 105 11.18 6.75 -10.24
CA GLN A 105 10.89 8.17 -10.18
C GLN A 105 10.62 8.78 -11.58
N PHE A 106 11.01 8.09 -12.64
CA PHE A 106 10.90 8.53 -14.04
C PHE A 106 9.84 7.76 -14.83
N LEU A 107 8.84 7.21 -14.13
CA LEU A 107 7.71 6.52 -14.78
C LEU A 107 7.03 7.46 -15.78
N THR A 108 6.79 6.96 -17.00
CA THR A 108 6.16 7.71 -18.09
C THR A 108 4.73 7.23 -18.35
N ASN A 109 4.00 7.97 -19.20
CA ASN A 109 2.63 7.58 -19.56
C ASN A 109 2.56 6.63 -20.77
N LYS A 110 3.69 6.13 -21.26
CA LYS A 110 3.75 5.27 -22.47
C LYS A 110 2.99 3.96 -22.31
N SER A 111 3.03 3.39 -21.10
CA SER A 111 2.46 2.08 -20.78
C SER A 111 1.19 2.17 -19.93
N LEU A 112 0.60 3.36 -19.79
CA LEU A 112 -0.58 3.51 -18.94
C LEU A 112 -1.75 2.68 -19.44
N HIS A 113 -2.30 1.88 -18.54
CA HIS A 113 -3.48 1.07 -18.74
C HIS A 113 -4.73 1.92 -19.09
N VAL A 114 -5.67 1.31 -19.80
CA VAL A 114 -7.01 1.85 -19.99
C VAL A 114 -7.93 1.26 -18.93
N PHE A 115 -8.35 2.09 -17.98
CA PHE A 115 -9.23 1.68 -16.89
C PHE A 115 -10.68 1.65 -17.35
N GLU A 116 -11.41 0.58 -17.05
CA GLU A 116 -12.84 0.46 -17.36
C GLU A 116 -13.67 0.34 -16.08
N LYS A 117 -13.38 -0.66 -15.27
CA LYS A 117 -13.99 -0.92 -13.96
C LYS A 117 -12.95 -1.54 -13.05
N ASP A 118 -11.95 -0.76 -12.72
CA ASP A 118 -10.75 -1.20 -12.02
C ASP A 118 -10.55 -0.43 -10.71
N ILE A 119 -9.52 -0.77 -9.97
CA ILE A 119 -9.02 0.02 -8.86
C ILE A 119 -7.59 0.43 -9.18
N LEU A 120 -7.32 1.74 -9.22
CA LEU A 120 -5.96 2.26 -9.24
C LEU A 120 -5.53 2.57 -7.82
N HIS A 121 -4.46 1.93 -7.37
CA HIS A 121 -3.84 2.16 -6.07
C HIS A 121 -2.47 2.80 -6.22
N PHE A 122 -2.13 3.74 -5.34
CA PHE A 122 -0.81 4.36 -5.26
C PHE A 122 -0.47 4.77 -3.82
N CYS A 123 0.82 5.09 -3.59
CA CYS A 123 1.36 5.59 -2.33
C CYS A 123 2.08 6.93 -2.54
N SER A 124 2.42 7.63 -1.43
CA SER A 124 2.99 8.98 -1.50
C SER A 124 4.33 9.08 -2.23
N LEU A 125 5.11 8.00 -2.35
CA LEU A 125 6.37 8.02 -3.10
C LEU A 125 6.18 8.33 -4.60
N ALA A 126 5.03 7.95 -5.19
CA ALA A 126 4.69 8.32 -6.56
C ALA A 126 4.52 9.84 -6.77
N LEU A 127 4.41 10.60 -5.69
CA LEU A 127 4.21 12.05 -5.70
C LEU A 127 5.50 12.85 -5.58
N VAL A 128 6.61 12.23 -5.18
CA VAL A 128 7.89 12.92 -4.90
C VAL A 128 8.46 13.55 -6.15
N ASN A 129 8.64 12.76 -7.21
CA ASN A 129 9.22 13.26 -8.45
C ASN A 129 8.12 13.82 -9.38
N PRO A 130 8.25 15.06 -9.90
CA PRO A 130 7.25 15.65 -10.79
C PRO A 130 6.93 14.83 -12.04
N ILE A 131 7.89 14.05 -12.57
CA ILE A 131 7.69 13.19 -13.74
C ILE A 131 6.74 12.06 -13.42
N CYS A 132 7.02 11.30 -12.35
CA CYS A 132 6.15 10.22 -11.88
C CYS A 132 4.76 10.77 -11.48
N ARG A 133 4.73 11.91 -10.78
CA ARG A 133 3.49 12.61 -10.39
C ARG A 133 2.63 12.98 -11.60
N SER A 134 3.23 13.53 -12.67
CA SER A 134 2.52 13.84 -13.91
C SER A 134 1.91 12.61 -14.59
N THR A 135 2.62 11.47 -14.51
CA THR A 135 2.12 10.19 -15.00
C THR A 135 0.94 9.69 -14.15
N LEU A 136 1.03 9.83 -12.84
CA LEU A 136 -0.06 9.51 -11.92
C LEU A 136 -1.29 10.41 -12.19
N ASP A 137 -1.12 11.72 -12.44
CA ASP A 137 -2.22 12.61 -12.82
C ASP A 137 -2.92 12.16 -14.10
N SER A 138 -2.15 11.69 -15.07
CA SER A 138 -2.69 11.12 -16.31
C SER A 138 -3.50 9.83 -16.03
N ALA A 139 -3.00 8.97 -15.13
CA ALA A 139 -3.70 7.77 -14.70
C ALA A 139 -5.00 8.09 -13.94
N ILE A 140 -4.95 9.04 -12.99
CA ILE A 140 -6.11 9.52 -12.23
C ILE A 140 -7.18 10.08 -13.17
N SER A 141 -6.77 10.87 -14.18
CA SER A 141 -7.70 11.41 -15.18
C SER A 141 -8.43 10.29 -15.92
N LYS A 142 -7.74 9.22 -16.30
CA LYS A 142 -8.36 8.05 -16.94
C LYS A 142 -9.32 7.30 -15.99
N VAL A 143 -8.93 7.13 -14.72
CA VAL A 143 -9.79 6.53 -13.69
C VAL A 143 -11.08 7.33 -13.50
N LYS A 144 -10.98 8.65 -13.39
CA LYS A 144 -12.15 9.53 -13.21
C LYS A 144 -13.09 9.59 -14.42
N ASN A 145 -12.59 9.23 -15.60
CA ASN A 145 -13.40 9.12 -16.82
C ASN A 145 -13.97 7.72 -17.06
N SER A 146 -13.88 6.84 -16.06
CA SER A 146 -14.36 5.46 -16.09
C SER A 146 -15.11 5.11 -14.79
N ASP A 147 -15.68 3.91 -14.69
CA ASP A 147 -16.32 3.39 -13.46
C ASP A 147 -15.28 2.81 -12.47
N SER A 148 -14.04 3.29 -12.52
CA SER A 148 -12.95 2.81 -11.70
C SER A 148 -12.82 3.61 -10.40
N LEU A 149 -12.14 3.01 -9.41
CA LEU A 149 -11.91 3.62 -8.10
C LEU A 149 -10.45 4.04 -7.94
N LEU A 150 -10.23 5.14 -7.23
CA LEU A 150 -8.91 5.62 -6.83
C LEU A 150 -8.65 5.29 -5.37
N SER A 151 -7.56 4.56 -5.11
CA SER A 151 -7.11 4.18 -3.77
C SER A 151 -5.77 4.82 -3.45
N PHE A 152 -5.69 5.49 -2.33
CA PHE A 152 -4.46 6.12 -1.83
C PHE A 152 -4.13 5.62 -0.43
N ASP A 153 -2.94 5.04 -0.25
CA ASP A 153 -2.30 4.82 1.05
C ASP A 153 -1.26 5.92 1.25
N ILE A 154 -1.42 6.74 2.29
CA ILE A 154 -0.50 7.84 2.57
C ILE A 154 0.94 7.32 2.64
N ASN A 155 1.19 6.28 3.40
CA ASN A 155 2.48 5.58 3.47
C ASN A 155 3.67 6.55 3.43
N LEU A 156 3.70 7.44 4.41
CA LEU A 156 4.57 8.61 4.45
C LEU A 156 6.05 8.24 4.50
N ARG A 157 6.87 8.92 3.68
CA ARG A 157 8.33 8.77 3.64
C ARG A 157 8.99 10.14 3.63
N PRO A 158 9.02 10.87 4.77
CA PRO A 158 9.50 12.26 4.83
C PRO A 158 10.94 12.43 4.31
N GLN A 159 11.79 11.41 4.52
CA GLN A 159 13.19 11.43 4.08
C GLN A 159 13.37 11.52 2.55
N MET A 160 12.34 11.23 1.79
CA MET A 160 12.36 11.32 0.32
C MET A 160 11.98 12.71 -0.21
N TRP A 161 11.54 13.60 0.66
CA TRP A 161 11.10 14.94 0.31
C TRP A 161 12.11 15.99 0.76
N ARG A 162 12.35 16.99 -0.09
CA ARG A 162 13.22 18.11 0.24
C ARG A 162 12.53 19.18 1.08
N ASP A 163 11.23 19.34 0.87
CA ASP A 163 10.38 20.33 1.55
C ASP A 163 9.17 19.63 2.17
N HIS A 164 9.05 19.74 3.48
CA HIS A 164 7.98 19.08 4.23
C HIS A 164 6.63 19.83 4.15
N GLU A 165 6.64 21.13 3.84
CA GLU A 165 5.41 21.89 3.61
C GLU A 165 4.84 21.57 2.23
N GLU A 166 5.69 21.54 1.20
CA GLU A 166 5.32 21.06 -0.13
C GLU A 166 4.79 19.64 -0.08
N MET A 167 5.48 18.74 0.63
CA MET A 167 5.04 17.35 0.84
C MET A 167 3.63 17.29 1.35
N ARG A 168 3.30 18.04 2.41
CA ARG A 168 1.97 18.03 3.03
C ARG A 168 0.91 18.55 2.07
N ALA A 169 1.17 19.67 1.42
CA ALA A 169 0.23 20.27 0.47
C ALA A 169 -0.10 19.31 -0.69
N ILE A 170 0.92 18.64 -1.23
CA ILE A 170 0.73 17.68 -2.32
C ILE A 170 -0.03 16.45 -1.83
N ILE A 171 0.36 15.84 -0.70
CA ILE A 171 -0.33 14.68 -0.16
C ILE A 171 -1.80 15.00 0.15
N ASP A 172 -2.07 16.15 0.74
CA ASP A 172 -3.43 16.63 1.02
C ASP A 172 -4.25 16.76 -0.26
N GLU A 173 -3.69 17.36 -1.31
CA GLU A 173 -4.34 17.47 -2.62
C GLU A 173 -4.76 16.11 -3.18
N TYR A 174 -3.87 15.11 -3.12
CA TYR A 174 -4.17 13.78 -3.66
C TYR A 174 -5.10 12.98 -2.75
N ALA A 175 -5.07 13.18 -1.44
CA ALA A 175 -6.04 12.60 -0.52
C ALA A 175 -7.47 13.05 -0.81
N HIS A 176 -7.66 14.30 -1.27
CA HIS A 176 -8.97 14.81 -1.72
C HIS A 176 -9.44 14.22 -3.05
N LYS A 177 -8.58 13.54 -3.81
CA LYS A 177 -8.96 12.87 -5.07
C LYS A 177 -9.40 11.43 -4.87
N ALA A 178 -9.04 10.80 -3.73
CA ALA A 178 -9.21 9.37 -3.48
C ALA A 178 -10.66 8.97 -3.15
N ASP A 179 -11.06 7.78 -3.60
CA ASP A 179 -12.30 7.10 -3.19
C ASP A 179 -12.06 6.23 -1.94
N ILE A 180 -10.87 5.64 -1.85
CA ILE A 180 -10.39 4.86 -0.71
C ILE A 180 -9.12 5.53 -0.19
N LEU A 181 -9.15 5.97 1.06
CA LEU A 181 -8.01 6.60 1.73
C LEU A 181 -7.61 5.78 2.95
N LYS A 182 -6.36 5.33 2.99
CA LYS A 182 -5.80 4.67 4.17
C LYS A 182 -4.62 5.46 4.71
N LEU A 183 -4.52 5.51 6.01
CA LEU A 183 -3.42 6.15 6.74
C LEU A 183 -3.24 5.47 8.10
N SER A 184 -2.07 5.63 8.71
CA SER A 184 -1.83 5.27 10.10
C SER A 184 -2.32 6.38 11.05
N GLU A 185 -2.39 6.08 12.35
CA GLU A 185 -2.73 7.09 13.38
C GLU A 185 -1.70 8.24 13.40
N ASP A 186 -0.42 7.93 13.22
CA ASP A 186 0.65 8.93 13.14
C ASP A 186 0.53 9.80 11.88
N GLU A 187 0.21 9.20 10.75
CA GLU A 187 -0.03 9.91 9.48
C GLU A 187 -1.28 10.80 9.56
N LEU A 188 -2.33 10.35 10.26
CA LEU A 188 -3.51 11.16 10.51
C LEU A 188 -3.16 12.42 11.33
N THR A 189 -2.40 12.27 12.41
CA THR A 189 -1.93 13.38 13.23
C THR A 189 -1.06 14.33 12.41
N TRP A 190 -0.14 13.78 11.64
CA TRP A 190 0.75 14.57 10.77
C TRP A 190 -0.04 15.34 9.69
N MET A 191 -1.01 14.70 9.03
CA MET A 191 -1.79 15.31 7.96
C MET A 191 -2.74 16.39 8.46
N THR A 192 -3.44 16.12 9.55
CA THR A 192 -4.44 17.03 10.11
C THR A 192 -3.86 18.12 11.00
N GLN A 193 -2.63 17.95 11.51
CA GLN A 193 -1.99 18.83 12.49
C GLN A 193 -2.81 18.97 13.78
N GLU A 194 -3.61 17.97 14.11
CA GLU A 194 -4.42 17.95 15.32
C GLU A 194 -3.77 17.10 16.41
N ILE A 195 -3.85 17.56 17.64
CA ILE A 195 -3.26 16.89 18.81
C ILE A 195 -4.16 15.75 19.30
N THR A 196 -5.47 15.92 19.18
CA THR A 196 -6.43 14.93 19.67
C THR A 196 -7.01 14.12 18.52
N LEU A 197 -7.19 12.82 18.75
CA LEU A 197 -7.80 11.91 17.78
C LEU A 197 -9.20 12.42 17.36
N GLU A 198 -9.98 12.97 18.30
CA GLU A 198 -11.31 13.50 18.01
C GLU A 198 -11.27 14.62 16.96
N ASN A 199 -10.39 15.60 17.12
CA ASN A 199 -10.25 16.71 16.17
C ASN A 199 -9.69 16.24 14.83
N ALA A 200 -8.72 15.31 14.87
CA ALA A 200 -8.15 14.71 13.66
C ALA A 200 -9.21 13.96 12.84
N LEU A 201 -10.08 13.20 13.49
CA LEU A 201 -11.19 12.50 12.82
C LEU A 201 -12.25 13.47 12.27
N LYS A 202 -12.54 14.57 12.95
CA LYS A 202 -13.42 15.62 12.43
C LYS A 202 -12.88 16.22 11.14
N LYS A 203 -11.58 16.57 11.10
CA LYS A 203 -10.93 17.04 9.85
C LYS A 203 -10.92 15.97 8.76
N LEU A 204 -10.62 14.72 9.10
CA LEU A 204 -10.62 13.63 8.14
C LEU A 204 -12.02 13.38 7.56
N ALA A 205 -13.08 13.65 8.31
CA ALA A 205 -14.44 13.50 7.82
C ALA A 205 -14.74 14.39 6.60
N ASP A 206 -14.10 15.56 6.50
CA ASP A 206 -14.27 16.50 5.40
C ASP A 206 -13.66 16.01 4.06
N TYR A 207 -12.78 14.99 4.09
CA TYR A 207 -12.23 14.39 2.88
C TYR A 207 -13.32 13.60 2.14
N PRO A 208 -13.42 13.74 0.81
CA PRO A 208 -14.53 13.16 0.03
C PRO A 208 -14.46 11.64 -0.13
N ALA A 209 -13.36 11.00 0.30
CA ALA A 209 -13.18 9.55 0.19
C ALA A 209 -14.36 8.80 0.81
N ARG A 210 -14.93 7.86 0.05
CA ARG A 210 -16.08 7.03 0.47
C ARG A 210 -15.70 6.03 1.57
N LEU A 211 -14.44 5.61 1.59
CA LEU A 211 -13.89 4.74 2.63
C LEU A 211 -12.57 5.32 3.13
N LYS A 212 -12.53 5.65 4.41
CA LYS A 212 -11.32 6.09 5.11
C LYS A 212 -10.99 5.08 6.18
N VAL A 213 -9.75 4.61 6.20
CA VAL A 213 -9.28 3.61 7.16
C VAL A 213 -8.04 4.12 7.87
N ILE A 214 -8.09 4.20 9.18
CA ILE A 214 -6.98 4.57 10.04
C ILE A 214 -6.49 3.33 10.77
N THR A 215 -5.30 2.86 10.43
CA THR A 215 -4.68 1.72 11.09
C THR A 215 -3.99 2.16 12.38
N GLN A 216 -4.18 1.38 13.47
CA GLN A 216 -3.66 1.67 14.81
C GLN A 216 -2.79 0.50 15.33
N GLY A 217 -2.14 -0.23 14.43
CA GLY A 217 -1.29 -1.39 14.78
C GLY A 217 -2.05 -2.46 15.56
N SER A 218 -1.53 -2.84 16.72
CA SER A 218 -2.14 -3.87 17.58
C SER A 218 -3.47 -3.46 18.20
N LYS A 219 -3.85 -2.17 18.16
CA LYS A 219 -5.16 -1.70 18.61
C LYS A 219 -6.28 -1.96 17.58
N GLY A 220 -5.92 -2.20 16.30
CA GLY A 220 -6.88 -2.43 15.23
C GLY A 220 -6.98 -1.27 14.24
N CYS A 221 -8.18 -0.85 13.89
CA CYS A 221 -8.38 0.25 12.95
C CYS A 221 -9.68 1.02 13.22
N LEU A 222 -9.71 2.26 12.76
CA LEU A 222 -10.91 3.07 12.65
C LEU A 222 -11.34 3.10 11.19
N VAL A 223 -12.64 3.06 10.97
CA VAL A 223 -13.24 3.06 9.64
C VAL A 223 -14.30 4.13 9.57
N LEU A 224 -14.19 5.00 8.59
CA LEU A 224 -15.15 6.07 8.34
C LEU A 224 -15.70 5.93 6.92
N THR A 225 -17.02 5.96 6.82
CA THR A 225 -17.76 6.15 5.57
C THR A 225 -18.65 7.39 5.70
N PRO A 226 -19.37 7.82 4.69
CA PRO A 226 -20.32 8.94 4.81
C PRO A 226 -21.41 8.74 5.89
N THR A 227 -21.73 7.47 6.22
CA THR A 227 -22.84 7.13 7.12
C THR A 227 -22.41 6.40 8.39
N THR A 228 -21.18 5.90 8.44
CA THR A 228 -20.72 5.01 9.52
C THR A 228 -19.34 5.41 10.00
N GLN A 229 -19.17 5.40 11.31
CA GLN A 229 -17.87 5.51 11.97
C GLN A 229 -17.75 4.38 12.99
N VAL A 230 -16.76 3.52 12.84
CA VAL A 230 -16.58 2.35 13.71
C VAL A 230 -15.11 2.11 14.01
N ALA A 231 -14.82 1.70 15.25
CA ALA A 231 -13.52 1.18 15.65
C ALA A 231 -13.56 -0.33 15.78
N LEU A 232 -12.60 -1.02 15.17
CA LEU A 232 -12.50 -2.47 15.20
C LEU A 232 -11.19 -2.89 15.88
N SER A 233 -11.26 -3.94 16.70
CA SER A 233 -10.07 -4.54 17.34
C SER A 233 -9.15 -5.19 16.29
N ALA A 234 -7.88 -5.40 16.64
CA ALA A 234 -6.98 -6.22 15.85
C ALA A 234 -7.16 -7.73 16.17
N PHE A 235 -6.75 -8.57 15.24
CA PHE A 235 -6.53 -9.99 15.54
C PHE A 235 -5.27 -10.17 16.39
N THR A 236 -5.34 -11.00 17.43
CA THR A 236 -4.18 -11.34 18.25
C THR A 236 -3.34 -12.41 17.57
N VAL A 237 -2.08 -12.10 17.31
CA VAL A 237 -1.11 -13.00 16.67
C VAL A 237 0.26 -12.88 17.35
N ASN A 238 1.12 -13.89 17.18
CA ASN A 238 2.52 -13.79 17.56
C ASN A 238 3.26 -12.97 16.50
N CYS A 239 3.56 -11.71 16.82
CA CYS A 239 4.28 -10.82 15.95
C CYS A 239 5.77 -11.19 15.89
N VAL A 240 6.30 -11.37 14.67
CA VAL A 240 7.71 -11.64 14.37
C VAL A 240 8.35 -10.43 13.68
N ASP A 241 7.61 -9.80 12.75
CA ASP A 241 8.10 -8.69 11.93
C ASP A 241 6.91 -7.87 11.43
N THR A 242 6.93 -6.56 11.62
CA THR A 242 5.83 -5.67 11.19
C THR A 242 6.00 -5.15 9.77
N THR A 243 7.10 -5.49 9.09
CA THR A 243 7.38 -5.05 7.73
C THR A 243 6.30 -5.50 6.76
N GLY A 244 5.75 -4.57 5.99
CA GLY A 244 4.71 -4.84 5.00
C GLY A 244 3.32 -5.15 5.59
N ALA A 245 3.12 -5.00 6.90
CA ALA A 245 1.79 -5.23 7.50
C ALA A 245 0.73 -4.26 6.96
N GLY A 246 1.11 -2.99 6.74
CA GLY A 246 0.26 -1.98 6.10
C GLY A 246 -0.09 -2.34 4.66
N ASP A 247 0.89 -2.80 3.89
CA ASP A 247 0.72 -3.21 2.49
C ASP A 247 -0.15 -4.48 2.39
N ALA A 248 0.04 -5.44 3.31
CA ALA A 248 -0.80 -6.63 3.39
C ALA A 248 -2.25 -6.29 3.78
N PHE A 249 -2.44 -5.33 4.71
CA PHE A 249 -3.76 -4.79 5.02
C PHE A 249 -4.40 -4.18 3.77
N MET A 250 -3.68 -3.32 3.03
CA MET A 250 -4.16 -2.75 1.76
C MET A 250 -4.48 -3.82 0.73
N SER A 251 -3.63 -4.83 0.59
CA SER A 251 -3.90 -5.96 -0.32
C SER A 251 -5.22 -6.65 0.02
N GLY A 252 -5.45 -6.91 1.30
CA GLY A 252 -6.69 -7.50 1.81
C GLY A 252 -7.91 -6.62 1.55
N LEU A 253 -7.78 -5.32 1.80
CA LEU A 253 -8.81 -4.32 1.57
C LEU A 253 -9.21 -4.25 0.10
N LEU A 254 -8.23 -4.05 -0.79
CA LEU A 254 -8.48 -3.89 -2.21
C LEU A 254 -8.96 -5.18 -2.87
N ALA A 255 -8.44 -6.34 -2.45
CA ALA A 255 -8.92 -7.63 -2.92
C ALA A 255 -10.39 -7.87 -2.53
N ALA A 256 -10.79 -7.46 -1.32
CA ALA A 256 -12.18 -7.56 -0.88
C ALA A 256 -13.10 -6.58 -1.63
N VAL A 257 -12.68 -5.33 -1.83
CA VAL A 257 -13.43 -4.36 -2.64
C VAL A 257 -13.55 -4.85 -4.09
N ALA A 258 -12.49 -5.44 -4.66
CA ALA A 258 -12.53 -6.01 -6.01
C ALA A 258 -13.51 -7.19 -6.13
N GLU A 259 -13.64 -8.00 -5.08
CA GLU A 259 -14.52 -9.19 -5.05
C GLU A 259 -15.99 -8.83 -4.76
N TYR A 260 -16.23 -7.96 -3.78
CA TYR A 260 -17.58 -7.69 -3.28
C TYR A 260 -18.17 -6.37 -3.78
N GLY A 261 -17.38 -5.53 -4.40
CA GLY A 261 -17.75 -4.16 -4.75
C GLY A 261 -17.60 -3.20 -3.57
N PHE A 262 -17.89 -1.95 -3.85
CA PHE A 262 -17.93 -0.89 -2.85
C PHE A 262 -19.33 -0.88 -2.24
N ALA A 263 -19.49 -1.44 -1.06
CA ALA A 263 -20.80 -1.57 -0.45
C ALA A 263 -21.03 -0.49 0.62
N ASP A 264 -22.18 0.15 0.54
CA ASP A 264 -22.67 1.08 1.58
C ASP A 264 -23.36 0.31 2.74
N ASP A 265 -23.34 -1.03 2.72
CA ASP A 265 -23.93 -1.91 3.72
C ASP A 265 -22.89 -2.26 4.80
N GLU A 266 -23.26 -2.10 6.05
CA GLU A 266 -22.40 -2.34 7.22
C GLU A 266 -21.86 -3.78 7.27
N GLN A 267 -22.67 -4.79 6.88
CA GLN A 267 -22.21 -6.18 6.88
C GLN A 267 -21.10 -6.43 5.86
N TYR A 268 -21.21 -5.82 4.67
CA TYR A 268 -20.15 -5.88 3.67
C TYR A 268 -18.91 -5.12 4.11
N LEU A 269 -19.09 -3.95 4.73
CA LEU A 269 -17.99 -3.18 5.28
C LEU A 269 -17.20 -3.99 6.31
N LEU A 270 -17.88 -4.62 7.27
CA LEU A 270 -17.24 -5.49 8.26
C LEU A 270 -16.49 -6.66 7.61
N LYS A 271 -17.05 -7.27 6.57
CA LYS A 271 -16.40 -8.35 5.83
C LYS A 271 -15.11 -7.88 5.13
N ILE A 272 -15.16 -6.73 4.47
CA ILE A 272 -14.02 -6.11 3.79
C ILE A 272 -12.90 -5.82 4.80
N ILE A 273 -13.24 -5.17 5.91
CA ILE A 273 -12.26 -4.78 6.93
C ILE A 273 -11.72 -5.99 7.69
N THR A 274 -12.54 -7.00 7.95
CA THR A 274 -12.08 -8.28 8.55
C THR A 274 -11.02 -8.93 7.68
N GLN A 275 -11.22 -8.97 6.36
CA GLN A 275 -10.22 -9.51 5.43
C GLN A 275 -8.93 -8.69 5.44
N ALA A 276 -9.03 -7.36 5.42
CA ALA A 276 -7.89 -6.45 5.49
C ALA A 276 -7.08 -6.62 6.79
N ALA A 277 -7.78 -6.60 7.93
CA ALA A 277 -7.18 -6.78 9.25
C ALA A 277 -6.50 -8.14 9.41
N ALA A 278 -7.12 -9.21 8.89
CA ALA A 278 -6.52 -10.55 8.92
C ALA A 278 -5.27 -10.64 8.04
N CYS A 279 -5.25 -9.99 6.88
CA CYS A 279 -4.05 -9.93 6.04
C CYS A 279 -2.91 -9.19 6.74
N GLY A 280 -3.18 -8.02 7.34
CA GLY A 280 -2.20 -7.27 8.11
C GLY A 280 -1.65 -8.08 9.29
N ALA A 281 -2.53 -8.70 10.08
CA ALA A 281 -2.13 -9.53 11.21
C ALA A 281 -1.27 -10.74 10.79
N LEU A 282 -1.69 -11.48 9.76
CA LEU A 282 -0.94 -12.64 9.24
C LEU A 282 0.44 -12.25 8.71
N ALA A 283 0.56 -11.10 8.06
CA ALA A 283 1.85 -10.61 7.57
C ALA A 283 2.84 -10.39 8.71
N THR A 284 2.39 -10.00 9.90
CA THR A 284 3.30 -9.82 11.04
C THR A 284 3.85 -11.12 11.63
N THR A 285 3.31 -12.28 11.26
CA THR A 285 3.73 -13.59 11.83
C THR A 285 4.98 -14.17 11.17
N LYS A 286 5.50 -13.53 10.12
CA LYS A 286 6.67 -13.99 9.36
C LYS A 286 7.55 -12.80 8.98
N LYS A 287 8.80 -13.08 8.61
CA LYS A 287 9.71 -12.05 8.09
C LYS A 287 9.43 -11.72 6.61
N GLY A 288 9.65 -10.46 6.25
CA GLY A 288 9.56 -9.93 4.88
C GLY A 288 8.13 -9.50 4.52
N ALA A 289 7.99 -8.69 3.47
CA ALA A 289 6.70 -8.14 3.04
C ALA A 289 5.94 -9.12 2.12
N ILE A 290 6.43 -9.35 0.90
CA ILE A 290 5.76 -10.24 -0.07
C ILE A 290 5.71 -11.69 0.44
N ALA A 291 6.81 -12.17 1.07
CA ALA A 291 6.87 -13.54 1.58
C ALA A 291 5.85 -13.78 2.70
N ALA A 292 5.64 -12.79 3.56
CA ALA A 292 4.73 -12.86 4.69
C ALA A 292 3.25 -12.66 4.31
N ALA A 293 2.96 -11.98 3.20
CA ALA A 293 1.60 -11.77 2.73
C ALA A 293 0.86 -13.10 2.53
N PRO A 294 -0.35 -13.27 3.10
CA PRO A 294 -1.05 -14.56 3.10
C PRO A 294 -1.62 -14.91 1.71
N SER A 295 -1.69 -16.20 1.43
CA SER A 295 -2.52 -16.70 0.33
C SER A 295 -4.00 -16.74 0.74
N ARG A 296 -4.90 -16.79 -0.26
CA ARG A 296 -6.36 -16.90 -0.03
C ARG A 296 -6.74 -18.09 0.89
N LYS A 297 -6.03 -19.21 0.75
CA LYS A 297 -6.25 -20.38 1.60
C LYS A 297 -5.91 -20.10 3.06
N VAL A 298 -4.71 -19.56 3.31
CA VAL A 298 -4.23 -19.22 4.66
C VAL A 298 -5.15 -18.20 5.32
N LEU A 299 -5.55 -17.16 4.57
CA LEU A 299 -6.48 -16.15 5.05
C LEU A 299 -7.82 -16.75 5.49
N ARG A 300 -8.45 -17.59 4.64
CA ARG A 300 -9.73 -18.24 4.96
C ARG A 300 -9.63 -19.15 6.18
N GLU A 301 -8.58 -19.95 6.26
CA GLU A 301 -8.33 -20.82 7.41
C GLU A 301 -8.11 -20.03 8.70
N PHE A 302 -7.43 -18.89 8.62
CA PHE A 302 -7.23 -18.01 9.77
C PHE A 302 -8.55 -17.40 10.23
N VAL A 303 -9.27 -16.73 9.35
CA VAL A 303 -10.51 -16.04 9.68
C VAL A 303 -11.57 -17.02 10.22
N SER A 304 -11.65 -18.24 9.68
CA SER A 304 -12.63 -19.25 10.15
C SER A 304 -12.39 -19.74 11.58
N LYS A 305 -11.18 -19.55 12.11
CA LYS A 305 -10.78 -19.97 13.47
C LYS A 305 -10.79 -18.81 14.48
N GLN A 306 -10.95 -17.58 14.01
CA GLN A 306 -10.95 -16.40 14.88
C GLN A 306 -12.37 -15.99 15.26
N PRO A 307 -12.57 -15.42 16.45
CA PRO A 307 -13.81 -14.72 16.74
C PRO A 307 -13.98 -13.52 15.81
N PRO A 308 -15.21 -13.06 15.57
CA PRO A 308 -15.44 -11.82 14.86
C PRO A 308 -14.68 -10.65 15.50
N LEU A 309 -14.26 -9.68 14.68
CA LEU A 309 -13.67 -8.46 15.21
C LEU A 309 -14.67 -7.74 16.10
N HIS A 310 -14.21 -7.33 17.27
CA HIS A 310 -15.06 -6.60 18.19
C HIS A 310 -15.11 -5.12 17.79
N VAL A 311 -16.32 -4.58 17.75
CA VAL A 311 -16.54 -3.14 17.74
C VAL A 311 -16.13 -2.62 19.12
N ARG A 312 -15.30 -1.60 19.16
CA ARG A 312 -14.82 -0.95 20.37
C ARG A 312 -15.19 0.52 20.36
N ASP A 313 -15.15 1.15 21.53
CA ASP A 313 -15.29 2.60 21.62
C ASP A 313 -14.12 3.29 20.86
N ILE A 314 -14.43 4.41 20.25
CA ILE A 314 -13.45 5.19 19.48
C ILE A 314 -12.60 6.04 20.43
N PHE A 315 -13.20 6.47 21.55
CA PHE A 315 -12.59 7.33 22.56
C PHE A 315 -12.54 6.66 23.94
#